data_41700e091945c694b904321a1fd9bb2c
#
_entry.id   41700e091945c694b904321a1fd9bb2c
#
_cell.length_a   1.000
_cell.length_b   1.000
_cell.length_c   1.000
_cell.angle_alpha   90.00
_cell.angle_beta   90.00
_cell.angle_gamma   90.00
#
_symmetry.space_group_name_H-M   'P 1'
#
loop_
_entity.id
_entity.type
_entity.pdbx_description
1 polymer ?
#
loop_
_entity_poly.entity_id
_entity_poly.type
_entity_poly.pdbx_seq_one_letter_code
_entity_poly.pdbx_strand_id
1 'polypeptide(L)'
;IASGDWSSDVCSSDLIIHAESQVEAAYFATDNWRDLPQHNALFSLAFSGDFGAEHPASASLAKSTYTLRVLCPTLRQRGLKLALVGESKALGAWNPAEAIVFEEVAANHWQLTLDTKQLESSSDYKFVTLNSTGKVEEWEGGNNRQLLLPQLDEGVHFFAPEIEVYFSNIHPRIAGTAVPVFSLRSEGSQGVGDFGDLKHMVDWAVATKQKALQILPINDTTITGTWVDSYPYNSISIYAFHPMYVDLREVPKLKNAQKQAQFDKEFRELNALPQVDYDRVNKTKRDYLLLAFRESGKQLLETQEFKIFLDKN
;
A
#
# COMPACT_ATOMS: atom_id res chain seq x y z
N ILE A 1 10.15 10.75 11.09
CA ILE A 1 8.69 10.69 10.88
C ILE A 1 8.07 11.75 11.77
N ALA A 2 7.62 12.86 11.17
CA ALA A 2 6.93 13.90 11.90
C ALA A 2 5.44 13.59 11.94
N SER A 3 4.90 13.30 13.11
CA SER A 3 3.46 13.25 13.35
C SER A 3 2.99 14.65 13.73
N GLY A 4 2.41 15.39 12.81
CA GLY A 4 1.72 16.65 13.09
C GLY A 4 0.25 16.42 13.36
N ASP A 5 -0.24 16.98 14.45
CA ASP A 5 -1.66 17.03 14.78
C ASP A 5 -2.33 18.11 13.91
N TRP A 6 -3.21 17.70 13.02
CA TRP A 6 -3.88 18.59 12.06
C TRP A 6 -5.24 19.01 12.63
N SER A 7 -5.24 19.90 13.62
CA SER A 7 -6.46 20.59 13.99
C SER A 7 -6.62 21.86 13.16
N SER A 8 -7.58 21.87 12.27
CA SER A 8 -8.37 22.99 11.70
C SER A 8 -7.74 24.30 11.29
N ASP A 9 -6.49 24.60 11.52
CA ASP A 9 -5.84 25.82 11.04
C ASP A 9 -4.87 25.50 9.91
N VAL A 10 -5.36 25.74 8.70
CA VAL A 10 -4.66 25.55 7.44
C VAL A 10 -3.62 26.65 7.24
N CYS A 11 -2.61 26.70 8.08
CA CYS A 11 -1.42 27.47 7.83
C CYS A 11 -0.19 26.57 7.95
N SER A 12 0.44 26.38 6.83
CA SER A 12 1.62 25.54 6.57
C SER A 12 2.88 25.92 7.37
N SER A 13 2.78 26.69 8.45
CA SER A 13 3.93 27.28 9.13
C SER A 13 4.57 26.42 10.22
N ASP A 14 3.98 25.26 10.55
CA ASP A 14 4.38 24.51 11.73
C ASP A 14 5.08 23.18 11.46
N LEU A 15 5.58 22.96 10.24
CA LEU A 15 6.44 21.81 9.98
C LEU A 15 7.84 22.06 10.55
N ILE A 16 8.10 21.57 11.75
CA ILE A 16 9.42 21.62 12.36
C ILE A 16 10.20 20.36 11.97
N ILE A 17 11.22 20.53 11.14
CA ILE A 17 12.18 19.47 10.83
C ILE A 17 13.36 19.61 11.80
N HIS A 18 13.50 18.64 12.70
CA HIS A 18 14.67 18.56 13.56
C HIS A 18 15.81 17.87 12.80
N ALA A 19 16.76 18.66 12.30
CA ALA A 19 17.98 18.14 11.73
C ALA A 19 19.01 17.86 12.83
N GLU A 20 19.56 16.65 12.87
CA GLU A 20 20.69 16.35 13.74
C GLU A 20 21.95 17.03 13.21
N SER A 21 22.55 17.93 14.00
CA SER A 21 23.62 18.82 13.59
C SER A 21 25.00 18.16 13.37
N GLN A 22 25.10 16.84 13.48
CA GLN A 22 26.38 16.12 13.41
C GLN A 22 26.48 15.10 12.28
N VAL A 23 25.47 14.99 11.40
CA VAL A 23 25.44 14.06 10.28
C VAL A 23 25.23 14.84 8.99
N GLU A 24 26.06 14.60 7.96
CA GLU A 24 25.73 15.06 6.61
C GLU A 24 24.48 14.29 6.15
N ALA A 25 23.34 14.96 6.22
CA ALA A 25 22.05 14.40 5.81
C ALA A 25 21.32 15.37 4.89
N ALA A 26 20.68 14.82 3.86
CA ALA A 26 19.76 15.58 3.02
C ALA A 26 18.32 15.22 3.42
N TYR A 27 17.52 16.24 3.70
CA TYR A 27 16.12 16.08 4.08
C TYR A 27 15.23 16.51 2.91
N PHE A 28 14.24 15.65 2.60
CA PHE A 28 13.22 15.94 1.62
C PHE A 28 11.86 15.95 2.27
N ALA A 29 11.10 17.00 2.03
CA ALA A 29 9.69 17.05 2.33
C ALA A 29 8.91 17.25 1.03
N THR A 30 7.91 16.43 0.80
CA THR A 30 6.95 16.62 -0.30
C THR A 30 5.59 16.78 0.34
N ASP A 31 5.01 17.96 0.19
CA ASP A 31 3.66 18.24 0.67
C ASP A 31 2.64 17.67 -0.31
N ASN A 32 1.67 16.91 0.24
CA ASN A 32 0.57 16.37 -0.51
C ASN A 32 -0.74 16.58 0.25
N TRP A 33 -1.81 16.85 -0.48
CA TRP A 33 -3.13 16.91 0.11
C TRP A 33 -3.53 15.54 0.62
N ARG A 34 -3.91 15.47 1.89
CA ARG A 34 -4.19 14.22 2.57
C ARG A 34 -5.42 13.48 2.05
N ASP A 35 -6.37 14.21 1.49
CA ASP A 35 -7.65 13.75 0.97
C ASP A 35 -7.65 13.50 -0.56
N LEU A 36 -6.56 13.86 -1.24
CA LEU A 36 -6.38 13.56 -2.64
C LEU A 36 -5.39 12.41 -2.79
N PRO A 37 -5.71 11.36 -3.58
CA PRO A 37 -4.72 10.35 -3.91
C PRO A 37 -3.56 11.02 -4.63
N GLN A 38 -2.36 10.86 -4.10
CA GLN A 38 -1.13 11.43 -4.67
C GLN A 38 -0.90 10.97 -6.09
N HIS A 39 -1.35 9.77 -6.38
CA HIS A 39 -1.10 9.08 -7.64
C HIS A 39 -2.33 8.29 -8.07
N ASN A 40 -2.41 8.02 -9.37
CA ASN A 40 -3.36 7.05 -9.88
C ASN A 40 -3.21 5.72 -9.10
N ALA A 41 -4.31 5.04 -8.79
CA ALA A 41 -4.32 3.77 -8.09
C ALA A 41 -3.37 2.72 -8.70
N LEU A 42 -3.08 2.82 -10.00
CA LEU A 42 -2.14 1.96 -10.71
C LEU A 42 -0.68 2.08 -10.22
N PHE A 43 -0.35 3.15 -9.53
CA PHE A 43 0.97 3.34 -8.91
C PHE A 43 1.05 2.78 -7.49
N SER A 44 -0.05 2.29 -6.94
CA SER A 44 -0.04 1.71 -5.60
C SER A 44 0.80 0.42 -5.56
N LEU A 45 1.36 0.13 -4.38
CA LEU A 45 2.12 -1.11 -4.14
C LEU A 45 1.32 -2.36 -4.46
N ALA A 46 0.00 -2.33 -4.29
CA ALA A 46 -0.90 -3.42 -4.61
C ALA A 46 -0.82 -3.84 -6.09
N PHE A 47 -0.58 -2.90 -7.00
CA PHE A 47 -0.45 -3.15 -8.43
C PHE A 47 1.00 -3.32 -8.87
N SER A 48 1.94 -2.67 -8.20
CA SER A 48 3.36 -2.80 -8.51
C SER A 48 3.96 -4.13 -8.02
N GLY A 49 3.36 -4.75 -6.99
CA GLY A 49 3.82 -6.01 -6.43
C GLY A 49 5.14 -5.91 -5.65
N ASP A 50 5.58 -4.71 -5.32
CA ASP A 50 6.83 -4.46 -4.61
C ASP A 50 6.55 -4.20 -3.13
N PHE A 51 6.39 -5.28 -2.39
CA PHE A 51 6.15 -5.21 -0.96
C PHE A 51 7.49 -5.35 -0.21
N GLY A 52 7.99 -4.23 0.33
CA GLY A 52 9.07 -4.25 1.32
C GLY A 52 10.47 -4.50 0.78
N ALA A 53 10.75 -4.21 -0.48
CA ALA A 53 12.12 -4.20 -0.96
C ALA A 53 12.87 -3.01 -0.35
N GLU A 54 13.94 -3.29 0.39
CA GLU A 54 14.90 -2.26 0.80
C GLU A 54 15.75 -1.87 -0.40
N HIS A 55 15.77 -0.60 -0.74
CA HIS A 55 16.62 -0.05 -1.79
C HIS A 55 17.83 0.62 -1.14
N PRO A 56 19.06 0.25 -1.54
CA PRO A 56 20.24 0.87 -0.97
C PRO A 56 20.31 2.35 -1.37
N ALA A 57 20.67 3.19 -0.40
CA ALA A 57 20.95 4.58 -0.68
C ALA A 57 22.18 4.71 -1.59
N SER A 58 22.09 5.54 -2.61
CA SER A 58 23.19 5.81 -3.54
C SER A 58 24.41 6.40 -2.82
N ALA A 59 25.58 5.86 -3.12
CA ALA A 59 26.82 6.30 -2.51
C ALA A 59 27.49 7.42 -3.32
N SER A 60 28.14 8.36 -2.60
CA SER A 60 29.07 9.39 -3.11
C SER A 60 28.47 10.42 -4.08
N LEU A 61 28.08 11.56 -3.51
CA LEU A 61 27.66 12.72 -4.28
C LEU A 61 28.85 13.51 -4.83
N ALA A 62 28.77 13.98 -6.07
CA ALA A 62 29.63 15.03 -6.59
C ALA A 62 29.46 16.30 -5.76
N LYS A 63 30.40 17.29 -5.88
CA LYS A 63 30.34 18.52 -5.08
C LYS A 63 29.04 19.31 -5.25
N SER A 64 28.42 19.28 -6.43
CA SER A 64 27.14 19.91 -6.71
C SER A 64 26.36 19.04 -7.67
N THR A 65 25.08 18.76 -7.36
CA THR A 65 24.29 17.81 -8.12
C THR A 65 22.91 18.35 -8.47
N TYR A 66 22.39 17.88 -9.60
CA TYR A 66 21.01 18.01 -10.01
C TYR A 66 20.35 16.62 -10.01
N THR A 67 19.36 16.44 -9.19
CA THR A 67 18.68 15.15 -9.04
C THR A 67 17.27 15.23 -9.63
N LEU A 68 17.03 14.38 -10.64
CA LEU A 68 15.70 14.11 -11.17
C LEU A 68 15.04 13.01 -10.37
N ARG A 69 13.77 13.21 -10.00
CA ARG A 69 12.92 12.22 -9.35
C ARG A 69 11.72 11.93 -10.25
N VAL A 70 11.46 10.66 -10.48
CA VAL A 70 10.44 10.22 -11.43
C VAL A 70 9.59 9.12 -10.82
N LEU A 71 8.29 9.29 -10.88
CA LEU A 71 7.32 8.25 -10.62
C LEU A 71 6.95 7.58 -11.93
N CYS A 72 7.32 6.32 -12.10
CA CYS A 72 7.03 5.54 -13.31
C CYS A 72 6.62 4.12 -12.94
N PRO A 73 5.36 3.73 -13.15
CA PRO A 73 4.83 2.47 -12.67
C PRO A 73 5.25 1.28 -13.52
N THR A 74 5.27 0.11 -12.89
CA THR A 74 5.30 -1.21 -13.54
C THR A 74 6.54 -1.57 -14.37
N LEU A 75 7.57 -0.75 -14.41
CA LEU A 75 8.78 -1.06 -15.20
C LEU A 75 9.50 -2.30 -14.67
N ARG A 76 9.70 -2.37 -13.37
CA ARG A 76 10.38 -3.51 -12.72
C ARG A 76 9.69 -4.84 -12.98
N GLN A 77 8.36 -4.89 -12.92
CA GLN A 77 7.59 -6.12 -13.19
C GLN A 77 7.75 -6.61 -14.62
N ARG A 78 8.04 -5.69 -15.55
CA ARG A 78 8.31 -5.99 -16.95
C ARG A 78 9.79 -6.27 -17.23
N GLY A 79 10.65 -6.22 -16.20
CA GLY A 79 12.10 -6.33 -16.37
C GLY A 79 12.74 -5.17 -17.11
N LEU A 80 12.08 -3.99 -17.08
CA LEU A 80 12.53 -2.77 -17.71
C LEU A 80 13.18 -1.83 -16.69
N LYS A 81 14.06 -0.96 -17.20
CA LYS A 81 14.65 0.14 -16.45
C LYS A 81 14.24 1.47 -17.07
N LEU A 82 14.11 2.49 -16.24
CA LEU A 82 13.94 3.87 -16.70
C LEU A 82 15.31 4.45 -17.08
N ALA A 83 15.37 5.15 -18.18
CA ALA A 83 16.53 5.90 -18.59
C ALA A 83 16.13 7.23 -19.25
N LEU A 84 17.12 8.09 -19.46
CA LEU A 84 16.99 9.40 -20.07
C LEU A 84 17.97 9.51 -21.21
N VAL A 85 17.53 10.12 -22.32
CA VAL A 85 18.36 10.53 -23.44
C VAL A 85 18.05 11.97 -23.79
N GLY A 86 19.06 12.81 -23.99
CA GLY A 86 18.85 14.22 -24.28
C GLY A 86 19.86 14.81 -25.25
N GLU A 87 19.69 16.08 -25.54
CA GLU A 87 20.44 16.81 -26.56
C GLU A 87 21.90 16.98 -26.23
N SER A 88 22.20 17.38 -24.99
CA SER A 88 23.59 17.64 -24.57
C SER A 88 24.40 16.35 -24.49
N LYS A 89 25.71 16.47 -24.61
CA LYS A 89 26.63 15.34 -24.46
C LYS A 89 26.48 14.66 -23.08
N ALA A 90 26.24 15.45 -22.03
CA ALA A 90 25.98 14.93 -20.68
C ALA A 90 24.69 14.13 -20.60
N LEU A 91 23.77 14.29 -21.50
CA LEU A 91 22.49 13.56 -21.58
C LEU A 91 22.46 12.53 -22.72
N GLY A 92 23.63 12.16 -23.28
CA GLY A 92 23.77 11.11 -24.30
C GLY A 92 23.59 11.55 -25.74
N ALA A 93 23.51 12.87 -26.03
CA ALA A 93 23.45 13.43 -27.41
C ALA A 93 22.45 12.73 -28.34
N TRP A 94 21.26 12.44 -27.84
CA TRP A 94 20.21 11.65 -28.51
C TRP A 94 20.61 10.23 -28.96
N ASN A 95 21.74 9.71 -28.48
CA ASN A 95 22.16 8.34 -28.76
C ASN A 95 21.55 7.37 -27.74
N PRO A 96 20.63 6.46 -28.15
CA PRO A 96 20.02 5.50 -27.22
C PRO A 96 21.02 4.56 -26.50
N ALA A 97 22.20 4.33 -27.12
CA ALA A 97 23.25 3.53 -26.51
C ALA A 97 23.95 4.24 -25.34
N GLU A 98 23.83 5.56 -25.26
CA GLU A 98 24.37 6.42 -24.20
C GLU A 98 23.29 6.86 -23.21
N ALA A 99 22.15 6.18 -23.20
CA ALA A 99 21.06 6.49 -22.29
C ALA A 99 21.49 6.37 -20.84
N ILE A 100 21.15 7.37 -20.02
CA ILE A 100 21.53 7.42 -18.61
C ILE A 100 20.44 6.74 -17.78
N VAL A 101 20.82 5.67 -17.09
CA VAL A 101 19.87 4.81 -16.34
C VAL A 101 19.55 5.42 -14.98
N PHE A 102 18.28 5.43 -14.62
CA PHE A 102 17.81 5.76 -13.30
C PHE A 102 17.96 4.59 -12.34
N GLU A 103 18.12 4.89 -11.07
CA GLU A 103 18.06 3.95 -9.97
C GLU A 103 16.63 3.95 -9.40
N GLU A 104 16.06 2.76 -9.17
CA GLU A 104 14.79 2.64 -8.46
C GLU A 104 15.07 2.68 -6.95
N VAL A 105 14.73 3.80 -6.31
CA VAL A 105 15.01 4.06 -4.88
C VAL A 105 13.87 3.64 -3.95
N ALA A 106 12.68 3.48 -4.50
CA ALA A 106 11.51 2.89 -3.86
C ALA A 106 10.60 2.35 -4.96
N ALA A 107 9.57 1.58 -4.61
CA ALA A 107 8.64 1.03 -5.59
C ALA A 107 8.08 2.10 -6.53
N ASN A 108 8.35 1.97 -7.82
CA ASN A 108 7.99 2.92 -8.90
C ASN A 108 8.66 4.31 -8.80
N HIS A 109 9.44 4.59 -7.78
CA HIS A 109 10.17 5.86 -7.62
C HIS A 109 11.59 5.70 -8.13
N TRP A 110 11.91 6.46 -9.15
CA TRP A 110 13.18 6.41 -9.85
C TRP A 110 13.95 7.71 -9.63
N GLN A 111 15.25 7.61 -9.47
CA GLN A 111 16.12 8.75 -9.25
C GLN A 111 17.33 8.72 -10.16
N LEU A 112 17.71 9.89 -10.68
CA LEU A 112 18.95 10.10 -11.42
C LEU A 112 19.64 11.36 -10.90
N THR A 113 20.88 11.21 -10.43
CA THR A 113 21.69 12.31 -9.92
C THR A 113 22.79 12.63 -10.92
N LEU A 114 22.84 13.87 -11.36
CA LEU A 114 23.77 14.39 -12.36
C LEU A 114 24.72 15.41 -11.74
N ASP A 115 25.99 15.41 -12.16
CA ASP A 115 26.95 16.46 -11.79
C ASP A 115 26.62 17.75 -12.54
N THR A 116 26.34 18.83 -11.82
CA THR A 116 25.97 20.12 -12.43
C THR A 116 27.04 20.71 -13.32
N LYS A 117 28.33 20.39 -13.10
CA LYS A 117 29.44 20.85 -13.92
C LYS A 117 29.43 20.30 -15.35
N GLN A 118 28.71 19.20 -15.58
CA GLN A 118 28.58 18.57 -16.88
C GLN A 118 27.32 19.01 -17.61
N LEU A 119 26.40 19.69 -16.93
CA LEU A 119 25.11 20.11 -17.48
C LEU A 119 25.22 21.48 -18.13
N GLU A 120 24.50 21.63 -19.24
CA GLU A 120 24.22 22.92 -19.85
C GLU A 120 23.07 23.62 -19.11
N SER A 121 22.95 24.95 -19.24
CA SER A 121 21.90 25.72 -18.60
C SER A 121 20.49 25.29 -19.00
N SER A 122 20.37 24.76 -20.22
CA SER A 122 19.11 24.18 -20.74
C SER A 122 19.46 23.05 -21.73
N SER A 123 18.74 21.95 -21.66
CA SER A 123 18.86 20.83 -22.60
C SER A 123 17.52 20.13 -22.76
N ASP A 124 17.16 19.82 -23.99
CA ASP A 124 16.01 18.96 -24.27
C ASP A 124 16.32 17.50 -23.97
N TYR A 125 15.32 16.75 -23.48
CA TYR A 125 15.45 15.33 -23.19
C TYR A 125 14.13 14.56 -23.29
N LYS A 126 14.21 13.24 -23.31
CA LYS A 126 13.09 12.31 -23.20
C LYS A 126 13.43 11.15 -22.28
N PHE A 127 12.40 10.60 -21.66
CA PHE A 127 12.52 9.32 -20.97
C PHE A 127 12.38 8.17 -21.97
N VAL A 128 13.10 7.10 -21.70
CA VAL A 128 13.07 5.85 -22.45
C VAL A 128 13.03 4.66 -21.48
N THR A 129 12.49 3.55 -21.93
CA THR A 129 12.62 2.29 -21.20
C THR A 129 13.70 1.42 -21.85
N LEU A 130 14.51 0.77 -21.02
CA LEU A 130 15.54 -0.16 -21.45
C LEU A 130 15.18 -1.57 -21.01
N ASN A 131 15.36 -2.55 -21.89
CA ASN A 131 15.24 -3.96 -21.53
C ASN A 131 16.49 -4.48 -20.83
N SER A 132 16.49 -5.77 -20.47
CA SER A 132 17.60 -6.43 -19.76
C SER A 132 18.93 -6.44 -20.52
N THR A 133 18.92 -6.23 -21.83
CA THR A 133 20.11 -6.11 -22.68
C THR A 133 20.60 -4.67 -22.85
N GLY A 134 19.92 -3.69 -22.22
CA GLY A 134 20.23 -2.27 -22.35
C GLY A 134 19.68 -1.61 -23.64
N LYS A 135 18.86 -2.32 -24.41
CA LYS A 135 18.26 -1.78 -25.63
C LYS A 135 16.97 -1.02 -25.29
N VAL A 136 16.74 0.10 -25.96
CA VAL A 136 15.50 0.88 -25.84
C VAL A 136 14.33 0.06 -26.35
N GLU A 137 13.32 -0.10 -25.49
CA GLU A 137 12.02 -0.71 -25.83
C GLU A 137 10.99 0.33 -26.24
N GLU A 138 10.93 1.45 -25.52
CA GLU A 138 9.92 2.47 -25.77
C GLU A 138 10.46 3.87 -25.44
N TRP A 139 10.04 4.84 -26.24
CA TRP A 139 10.25 6.26 -25.99
C TRP A 139 9.01 6.89 -25.39
N GLU A 140 9.19 7.83 -24.48
CA GLU A 140 8.10 8.66 -23.99
C GLU A 140 7.39 9.37 -25.14
N GLY A 141 6.06 9.39 -25.09
CA GLY A 141 5.23 10.11 -26.07
C GLY A 141 5.28 11.63 -25.88
N GLY A 142 4.70 12.35 -26.82
CA GLY A 142 4.58 13.81 -26.75
C GLY A 142 5.85 14.57 -27.13
N ASN A 143 5.93 15.84 -26.71
CA ASN A 143 7.06 16.72 -26.97
C ASN A 143 8.29 16.38 -26.13
N ASN A 144 9.46 16.90 -26.51
CA ASN A 144 10.63 16.83 -25.65
C ASN A 144 10.37 17.58 -24.34
N ARG A 145 10.94 17.07 -23.28
CA ARG A 145 11.02 17.78 -21.99
C ARG A 145 12.25 18.67 -22.00
N GLN A 146 12.25 19.68 -21.15
CA GLN A 146 13.38 20.58 -21.00
C GLN A 146 13.94 20.46 -19.59
N LEU A 147 15.23 20.14 -19.49
CA LEU A 147 15.98 20.25 -18.26
C LEU A 147 16.48 21.69 -18.15
N LEU A 148 16.09 22.40 -17.11
CA LEU A 148 16.56 23.73 -16.79
C LEU A 148 17.45 23.66 -15.54
N LEU A 149 18.72 24.01 -15.70
CA LEU A 149 19.64 24.07 -14.56
C LEU A 149 19.50 25.46 -13.92
N PRO A 150 19.04 25.55 -12.65
CA PRO A 150 19.05 26.83 -11.94
C PRO A 150 20.48 27.27 -11.67
N GLN A 151 20.67 28.55 -11.41
CA GLN A 151 21.94 29.04 -10.91
C GLN A 151 22.18 28.51 -9.49
N LEU A 152 23.19 27.67 -9.34
CA LEU A 152 23.51 26.99 -8.09
C LEU A 152 24.92 27.39 -7.65
N ASP A 153 25.08 27.68 -6.37
CA ASP A 153 26.40 27.84 -5.76
C ASP A 153 27.13 26.50 -5.66
N GLU A 154 28.45 26.56 -5.49
CA GLU A 154 29.24 25.35 -5.28
C GLU A 154 28.87 24.66 -3.96
N GLY A 155 28.67 23.36 -4.00
CA GLY A 155 28.26 22.56 -2.85
C GLY A 155 26.74 22.40 -2.70
N VAL A 156 25.94 22.93 -3.64
CA VAL A 156 24.48 22.80 -3.58
C VAL A 156 24.02 21.54 -4.30
N HIS A 157 23.16 20.80 -3.63
CA HIS A 157 22.43 19.65 -4.20
C HIS A 157 21.00 20.08 -4.47
N PHE A 158 20.63 20.14 -5.75
CA PHE A 158 19.30 20.51 -6.19
C PHE A 158 18.47 19.28 -6.53
N PHE A 159 17.27 19.22 -6.01
CA PHE A 159 16.32 18.16 -6.31
C PHE A 159 15.12 18.73 -7.04
N ALA A 160 14.96 18.31 -8.27
CA ALA A 160 13.81 18.70 -9.08
C ALA A 160 12.50 18.15 -8.49
N PRO A 161 11.38 18.83 -8.70
CA PRO A 161 10.05 18.26 -8.40
C PRO A 161 9.89 16.88 -9.03
N GLU A 162 9.17 15.99 -8.36
CA GLU A 162 8.90 14.66 -8.90
C GLU A 162 8.03 14.75 -10.17
N ILE A 163 8.41 13.99 -11.18
CA ILE A 163 7.76 13.96 -12.49
C ILE A 163 7.03 12.61 -12.65
N GLU A 164 5.77 12.63 -13.02
CA GLU A 164 5.06 11.42 -13.44
C GLU A 164 5.32 11.12 -14.91
N VAL A 165 5.71 9.88 -15.19
CA VAL A 165 6.00 9.40 -16.55
C VAL A 165 5.19 8.16 -16.87
N TYR A 166 4.54 8.18 -18.00
CA TYR A 166 3.71 7.09 -18.51
C TYR A 166 4.21 6.64 -19.87
N PHE A 167 4.34 5.33 -20.03
CA PHE A 167 4.62 4.72 -21.32
C PHE A 167 3.35 4.07 -21.88
N SER A 168 3.14 4.16 -23.20
CA SER A 168 1.87 3.80 -23.85
C SER A 168 1.48 2.32 -23.68
N ASN A 169 2.46 1.45 -23.48
CA ASN A 169 2.24 0.00 -23.32
C ASN A 169 1.95 -0.43 -21.86
N ILE A 170 1.84 0.53 -20.95
CA ILE A 170 1.55 0.24 -19.53
C ILE A 170 0.04 0.27 -19.32
N HIS A 171 -0.65 -0.73 -19.79
CA HIS A 171 -2.04 -1.00 -19.43
C HIS A 171 -2.08 -2.27 -18.58
N PRO A 172 -2.05 -2.16 -17.24
CA PRO A 172 -2.19 -3.33 -16.39
C PRO A 172 -3.56 -3.97 -16.66
N ARG A 173 -3.53 -5.22 -17.07
CA ARG A 173 -4.74 -6.04 -17.18
C ARG A 173 -4.90 -6.80 -15.89
N ILE A 174 -5.95 -6.49 -15.15
CA ILE A 174 -6.23 -7.06 -13.84
C ILE A 174 -7.59 -7.74 -13.92
N ALA A 175 -7.63 -9.00 -13.48
CA ALA A 175 -8.86 -9.68 -13.18
C ALA A 175 -8.98 -9.78 -11.66
N GLY A 176 -10.19 -9.59 -11.14
CA GLY A 176 -10.47 -9.68 -9.72
C GLY A 176 -11.93 -10.02 -9.45
N THR A 177 -12.23 -10.38 -8.22
CA THR A 177 -13.58 -10.66 -7.74
C THR A 177 -13.96 -9.64 -6.67
N ALA A 178 -15.18 -9.13 -6.75
CA ALA A 178 -15.81 -8.35 -5.69
C ALA A 178 -16.75 -9.24 -4.90
N VAL A 179 -16.55 -9.36 -3.59
CA VAL A 179 -17.36 -10.22 -2.73
C VAL A 179 -17.46 -9.66 -1.31
N PRO A 180 -18.68 -9.59 -0.73
CA PRO A 180 -18.80 -9.25 0.69
C PRO A 180 -18.31 -10.43 1.55
N VAL A 181 -17.56 -10.15 2.62
CA VAL A 181 -17.06 -11.20 3.52
C VAL A 181 -18.22 -12.00 4.11
N PHE A 182 -19.31 -11.35 4.52
CA PHE A 182 -20.47 -12.01 5.11
C PHE A 182 -21.16 -13.02 4.17
N SER A 183 -20.97 -12.91 2.86
CA SER A 183 -21.56 -13.83 1.87
C SER A 183 -20.71 -15.08 1.62
N LEU A 184 -19.47 -15.10 2.09
CA LEU A 184 -18.61 -16.27 2.02
C LEU A 184 -19.17 -17.38 2.91
N ARG A 185 -19.02 -18.63 2.47
CA ARG A 185 -19.43 -19.77 3.25
C ARG A 185 -18.58 -20.99 2.94
N SER A 186 -18.10 -21.63 3.99
CA SER A 186 -17.41 -22.91 3.97
C SER A 186 -18.08 -23.89 4.94
N GLU A 187 -17.62 -25.12 4.97
CA GLU A 187 -18.09 -26.11 5.95
C GLU A 187 -17.79 -25.67 7.40
N GLY A 188 -16.73 -24.89 7.60
CA GLY A 188 -16.30 -24.41 8.90
C GLY A 188 -16.89 -23.07 9.33
N SER A 189 -17.68 -22.40 8.48
CA SER A 189 -18.30 -21.12 8.81
C SER A 189 -19.32 -21.25 9.94
N GLN A 190 -19.51 -20.16 10.69
CA GLN A 190 -20.46 -20.12 11.81
C GLN A 190 -21.73 -19.34 11.46
N GLY A 191 -22.32 -19.65 10.30
CA GLY A 191 -23.57 -19.06 9.80
C GLY A 191 -23.40 -17.75 9.03
N VAL A 192 -22.20 -17.20 8.99
CA VAL A 192 -21.80 -16.02 8.22
C VAL A 192 -20.35 -16.20 7.79
N GLY A 193 -19.94 -15.62 6.68
CA GLY A 193 -18.54 -15.58 6.27
C GLY A 193 -17.69 -14.78 7.23
N ASP A 194 -16.49 -15.25 7.50
CA ASP A 194 -15.56 -14.66 8.46
C ASP A 194 -14.15 -14.49 7.86
N PHE A 195 -13.19 -14.03 8.67
CA PHE A 195 -11.81 -13.84 8.21
C PHE A 195 -11.09 -15.15 7.85
N GLY A 196 -11.49 -16.29 8.39
CA GLY A 196 -11.00 -17.58 7.94
C GLY A 196 -11.51 -17.94 6.55
N ASP A 197 -12.79 -17.69 6.28
CA ASP A 197 -13.36 -17.88 4.93
C ASP A 197 -12.73 -16.92 3.93
N LEU A 198 -12.36 -15.70 4.35
CA LEU A 198 -11.62 -14.75 3.51
C LEU A 198 -10.23 -15.28 3.13
N LYS A 199 -9.52 -15.97 4.03
CA LYS A 199 -8.25 -16.62 3.69
C LYS A 199 -8.45 -17.66 2.57
N HIS A 200 -9.48 -18.51 2.67
CA HIS A 200 -9.81 -19.46 1.61
C HIS A 200 -10.15 -18.77 0.28
N MET A 201 -10.84 -17.63 0.33
CA MET A 201 -11.14 -16.82 -0.86
C MET A 201 -9.88 -16.26 -1.50
N VAL A 202 -8.88 -15.84 -0.70
CA VAL A 202 -7.56 -15.41 -1.20
C VAL A 202 -6.85 -16.57 -1.89
N ASP A 203 -6.83 -17.75 -1.28
CA ASP A 203 -6.22 -18.94 -1.89
C ASP A 203 -6.89 -19.30 -3.24
N TRP A 204 -8.20 -19.19 -3.30
CA TRP A 204 -8.94 -19.40 -4.54
C TRP A 204 -8.60 -18.34 -5.60
N ALA A 205 -8.48 -17.06 -5.22
CA ALA A 205 -8.09 -15.97 -6.11
C ALA A 205 -6.68 -16.21 -6.68
N VAL A 206 -5.74 -16.66 -5.85
CA VAL A 206 -4.39 -17.04 -6.28
C VAL A 206 -4.44 -18.23 -7.26
N ALA A 207 -5.17 -19.29 -6.93
CA ALA A 207 -5.30 -20.47 -7.78
C ALA A 207 -5.92 -20.15 -9.16
N THR A 208 -6.82 -19.17 -9.22
CA THR A 208 -7.44 -18.68 -10.45
C THR A 208 -6.66 -17.55 -11.13
N LYS A 209 -5.47 -17.22 -10.63
CA LYS A 209 -4.57 -16.14 -11.15
C LYS A 209 -5.20 -14.76 -11.15
N GLN A 210 -6.13 -14.50 -10.26
CA GLN A 210 -6.67 -13.17 -10.04
C GLN A 210 -5.64 -12.29 -9.31
N LYS A 211 -5.69 -10.99 -9.54
CA LYS A 211 -4.76 -10.00 -8.98
C LYS A 211 -5.41 -9.07 -7.96
N ALA A 212 -6.72 -9.06 -7.90
CA ALA A 212 -7.46 -8.21 -6.97
C ALA A 212 -8.63 -8.98 -6.34
N LEU A 213 -8.86 -8.73 -5.06
CA LEU A 213 -10.04 -9.16 -4.34
C LEU A 213 -10.62 -7.90 -3.67
N GLN A 214 -11.81 -7.49 -4.09
CA GLN A 214 -12.52 -6.37 -3.50
C GLN A 214 -13.53 -6.90 -2.48
N ILE A 215 -13.43 -6.43 -1.25
CA ILE A 215 -14.43 -6.72 -0.21
C ILE A 215 -15.25 -5.47 0.09
N LEU A 216 -16.44 -5.64 0.64
CA LEU A 216 -17.21 -4.55 1.21
C LEU A 216 -16.64 -4.17 2.57
N PRO A 217 -16.99 -2.98 3.12
CA PRO A 217 -16.52 -2.56 4.43
C PRO A 217 -16.79 -3.62 5.50
N ILE A 218 -15.81 -3.83 6.37
CA ILE A 218 -15.82 -4.84 7.45
C ILE A 218 -15.82 -4.20 8.83
N ASN A 219 -15.96 -2.89 8.86
CA ASN A 219 -15.97 -2.12 10.10
C ASN A 219 -17.22 -2.40 10.94
N ASP A 220 -17.12 -2.09 12.22
CA ASP A 220 -18.21 -2.32 13.16
C ASP A 220 -19.41 -1.42 12.88
N THR A 221 -20.57 -2.04 12.67
CA THR A 221 -21.87 -1.42 12.42
C THR A 221 -22.88 -1.69 13.54
N THR A 222 -22.42 -2.22 14.69
CA THR A 222 -23.29 -2.67 15.77
C THR A 222 -23.92 -1.50 16.53
N ILE A 223 -25.16 -1.14 16.19
CA ILE A 223 -25.93 -0.05 16.82
C ILE A 223 -27.14 -0.61 17.57
N THR A 224 -27.94 -1.44 16.88
CA THR A 224 -29.22 -1.92 17.38
C THR A 224 -29.20 -3.36 17.87
N GLY A 225 -28.19 -4.14 17.47
CA GLY A 225 -28.12 -5.58 17.71
C GLY A 225 -29.12 -6.40 16.88
N THR A 226 -29.66 -5.82 15.81
CA THR A 226 -30.63 -6.44 14.92
C THR A 226 -30.07 -6.57 13.50
N TRP A 227 -30.83 -7.19 12.59
CA TRP A 227 -30.45 -7.34 11.20
C TRP A 227 -30.12 -6.01 10.48
N VAL A 228 -30.61 -4.87 10.97
CA VAL A 228 -30.31 -3.54 10.44
C VAL A 228 -28.81 -3.25 10.46
N ASP A 229 -28.10 -3.79 11.43
CA ASP A 229 -26.64 -3.65 11.59
C ASP A 229 -25.85 -4.45 10.53
N SER A 230 -26.51 -5.24 9.70
CA SER A 230 -25.85 -5.98 8.60
C SER A 230 -25.44 -5.09 7.42
N TYR A 231 -25.90 -3.83 7.38
CA TYR A 231 -25.56 -2.91 6.30
C TYR A 231 -24.12 -2.38 6.45
N PRO A 232 -23.17 -2.77 5.59
CA PRO A 232 -21.75 -2.58 5.83
C PRO A 232 -21.27 -1.13 5.73
N TYR A 233 -22.08 -0.24 5.15
CA TYR A 233 -21.71 1.16 4.95
C TYR A 233 -22.13 2.09 6.09
N ASN A 234 -22.74 1.58 7.14
CA ASN A 234 -23.17 2.35 8.31
C ASN A 234 -22.27 2.07 9.51
N SER A 235 -20.96 2.20 9.34
CA SER A 235 -20.01 1.92 10.40
C SER A 235 -20.04 2.99 11.49
N ILE A 236 -19.93 2.54 12.75
CA ILE A 236 -19.81 3.40 13.93
C ILE A 236 -18.34 3.75 14.22
N SER A 237 -17.41 3.01 13.63
CA SER A 237 -15.98 3.23 13.79
C SER A 237 -15.24 2.79 12.52
N ILE A 238 -14.26 3.59 12.11
CA ILE A 238 -13.33 3.22 11.02
C ILE A 238 -12.15 2.36 11.53
N TYR A 239 -11.98 2.24 12.84
CA TYR A 239 -10.87 1.51 13.46
C TYR A 239 -11.27 0.14 13.99
N ALA A 240 -12.55 -0.07 14.31
CA ALA A 240 -13.03 -1.33 14.84
C ALA A 240 -13.63 -2.20 13.75
N PHE A 241 -13.29 -3.49 13.74
CA PHE A 241 -13.93 -4.47 12.87
C PHE A 241 -15.17 -5.05 13.52
N HIS A 242 -16.16 -5.40 12.70
CA HIS A 242 -17.40 -6.00 13.18
C HIS A 242 -17.12 -7.39 13.78
N PRO A 243 -17.53 -7.66 15.04
CA PRO A 243 -17.23 -8.91 15.72
C PRO A 243 -17.74 -10.17 15.01
N MET A 244 -18.76 -10.05 14.14
CA MET A 244 -19.28 -11.18 13.39
C MET A 244 -18.25 -11.81 12.44
N TYR A 245 -17.21 -11.05 12.05
CA TYR A 245 -16.15 -11.54 11.13
C TYR A 245 -15.03 -12.29 11.86
N VAL A 246 -15.05 -12.37 13.18
CA VAL A 246 -14.08 -13.17 13.94
C VAL A 246 -14.20 -14.64 13.57
N ASP A 247 -13.09 -15.24 13.18
CA ASP A 247 -12.99 -16.69 12.98
C ASP A 247 -12.91 -17.39 14.34
N LEU A 248 -14.02 -18.02 14.78
CA LEU A 248 -14.05 -18.70 16.08
C LEU A 248 -13.23 -20.00 16.10
N ARG A 249 -12.72 -20.48 14.97
CA ARG A 249 -11.79 -21.62 14.91
C ARG A 249 -10.43 -21.26 15.50
N GLU A 250 -10.06 -19.98 15.46
CA GLU A 250 -8.84 -19.43 16.03
C GLU A 250 -9.02 -18.97 17.51
N VAL A 251 -10.25 -19.02 18.01
CA VAL A 251 -10.54 -18.67 19.41
C VAL A 251 -10.45 -19.92 20.27
N PRO A 252 -9.85 -19.83 21.49
CA PRO A 252 -9.79 -20.98 22.41
C PRO A 252 -11.16 -21.59 22.67
N LYS A 253 -11.23 -22.91 22.67
CA LYS A 253 -12.46 -23.63 23.02
C LYS A 253 -12.83 -23.40 24.47
N LEU A 254 -14.13 -23.40 24.76
CA LEU A 254 -14.63 -23.28 26.12
C LEU A 254 -14.21 -24.49 26.95
N LYS A 255 -13.83 -24.26 28.23
CA LYS A 255 -13.48 -25.32 29.16
C LYS A 255 -14.65 -26.24 29.48
N ASN A 256 -15.87 -25.70 29.45
CA ASN A 256 -17.08 -26.50 29.66
C ASN A 256 -17.47 -27.19 28.33
N ALA A 257 -17.18 -28.51 28.23
CA ALA A 257 -17.45 -29.31 27.05
C ALA A 257 -18.93 -29.35 26.64
N GLN A 258 -19.84 -29.29 27.58
CA GLN A 258 -21.28 -29.29 27.30
C GLN A 258 -21.73 -27.97 26.65
N LYS A 259 -21.24 -26.85 27.19
CA LYS A 259 -21.49 -25.53 26.56
C LYS A 259 -20.85 -25.44 25.18
N GLN A 260 -19.61 -25.92 25.02
CA GLN A 260 -18.94 -25.98 23.71
C GLN A 260 -19.80 -26.76 22.71
N ALA A 261 -20.28 -27.95 23.06
CA ALA A 261 -21.12 -28.76 22.20
C ALA A 261 -22.44 -28.07 21.81
N GLN A 262 -23.02 -27.27 22.72
CA GLN A 262 -24.23 -26.47 22.42
C GLN A 262 -23.93 -25.40 21.36
N PHE A 263 -22.84 -24.65 21.51
CA PHE A 263 -22.43 -23.67 20.50
C PHE A 263 -22.07 -24.33 19.17
N ASP A 264 -21.34 -25.42 19.16
CA ASP A 264 -21.00 -26.16 17.95
C ASP A 264 -22.26 -26.64 17.20
N LYS A 265 -23.27 -27.03 17.91
CA LYS A 265 -24.57 -27.42 17.34
C LYS A 265 -25.26 -26.19 16.72
N GLU A 266 -25.38 -25.10 17.48
CA GLU A 266 -26.00 -23.85 17.01
C GLU A 266 -25.30 -23.30 15.77
N PHE A 267 -23.96 -23.28 15.73
CA PHE A 267 -23.21 -22.83 14.56
C PHE A 267 -23.44 -23.74 13.33
N ARG A 268 -23.55 -25.03 13.49
CA ARG A 268 -23.88 -25.93 12.37
C ARG A 268 -25.30 -25.67 11.86
N GLU A 269 -26.27 -25.42 12.75
CA GLU A 269 -27.63 -25.07 12.35
C GLU A 269 -27.67 -23.75 11.59
N LEU A 270 -26.99 -22.71 12.10
CA LEU A 270 -26.89 -21.42 11.44
C LEU A 270 -26.19 -21.52 10.07
N ASN A 271 -25.15 -22.34 9.98
CA ASN A 271 -24.43 -22.54 8.71
C ASN A 271 -25.23 -23.33 7.66
N ALA A 272 -26.21 -24.11 8.09
CA ALA A 272 -27.10 -24.85 7.20
C ALA A 272 -28.26 -24.01 6.66
N LEU A 273 -28.48 -22.82 7.18
CA LEU A 273 -29.56 -21.93 6.71
C LEU A 273 -29.30 -21.44 5.28
N PRO A 274 -30.34 -21.30 4.44
CA PRO A 274 -30.21 -20.79 3.07
C PRO A 274 -29.84 -19.29 3.03
N GLN A 275 -30.07 -18.56 4.11
CA GLN A 275 -29.78 -17.15 4.28
C GLN A 275 -29.11 -16.91 5.63
N VAL A 276 -28.32 -15.85 5.73
CA VAL A 276 -27.70 -15.44 7.00
C VAL A 276 -28.78 -14.92 7.95
N ASP A 277 -28.88 -15.54 9.10
CA ASP A 277 -29.68 -15.03 10.22
C ASP A 277 -28.78 -14.11 11.08
N TYR A 278 -28.71 -12.83 10.72
CA TYR A 278 -27.79 -11.89 11.34
C TYR A 278 -28.02 -11.74 12.85
N ASP A 279 -29.26 -11.73 13.29
CA ASP A 279 -29.59 -11.55 14.71
C ASP A 279 -29.06 -12.72 15.53
N ARG A 280 -29.34 -13.97 15.08
CA ARG A 280 -28.85 -15.16 15.76
C ARG A 280 -27.34 -15.29 15.68
N VAL A 281 -26.74 -15.04 14.52
CA VAL A 281 -25.28 -15.10 14.32
C VAL A 281 -24.58 -14.12 15.26
N ASN A 282 -24.98 -12.85 15.24
CA ASN A 282 -24.36 -11.81 16.07
C ASN A 282 -24.50 -12.15 17.56
N LYS A 283 -25.69 -12.56 17.99
CA LYS A 283 -25.91 -12.95 19.38
C LYS A 283 -25.06 -14.15 19.77
N THR A 284 -25.06 -15.21 18.98
CA THR A 284 -24.37 -16.45 19.30
C THR A 284 -22.84 -16.28 19.30
N LYS A 285 -22.29 -15.57 18.31
CA LYS A 285 -20.84 -15.28 18.26
C LYS A 285 -20.42 -14.40 19.44
N ARG A 286 -21.19 -13.35 19.76
CA ARG A 286 -20.89 -12.48 20.90
C ARG A 286 -20.95 -13.25 22.24
N ASP A 287 -21.95 -14.06 22.45
CA ASP A 287 -22.10 -14.84 23.66
C ASP A 287 -20.92 -15.84 23.82
N TYR A 288 -20.50 -16.49 22.72
CA TYR A 288 -19.31 -17.35 22.70
C TYR A 288 -18.03 -16.57 23.04
N LEU A 289 -17.78 -15.44 22.37
CA LEU A 289 -16.59 -14.62 22.57
C LEU A 289 -16.49 -14.10 24.00
N LEU A 290 -17.61 -13.68 24.60
CA LEU A 290 -17.65 -13.24 25.99
C LEU A 290 -17.29 -14.37 26.97
N LEU A 291 -17.76 -15.58 26.72
CA LEU A 291 -17.40 -16.74 27.54
C LEU A 291 -15.95 -17.14 27.37
N ALA A 292 -15.47 -17.21 26.13
CA ALA A 292 -14.07 -17.52 25.83
C ALA A 292 -13.11 -16.50 26.46
N PHE A 293 -13.46 -15.20 26.39
CA PHE A 293 -12.66 -14.16 27.03
C PHE A 293 -12.65 -14.27 28.57
N ARG A 294 -13.78 -14.57 29.19
CA ARG A 294 -13.84 -14.80 30.65
C ARG A 294 -12.96 -15.97 31.09
N GLU A 295 -12.84 -17.01 30.28
CA GLU A 295 -12.06 -18.20 30.58
C GLU A 295 -10.57 -18.09 30.27
N SER A 296 -10.19 -17.31 29.23
CA SER A 296 -8.84 -17.28 28.65
C SER A 296 -8.28 -15.87 28.43
N GLY A 297 -9.08 -14.83 28.59
CA GLY A 297 -8.70 -13.46 28.20
C GLY A 297 -7.49 -12.91 28.97
N LYS A 298 -7.34 -13.23 30.25
CA LYS A 298 -6.17 -12.80 31.04
C LYS A 298 -4.87 -13.33 30.43
N GLN A 299 -4.86 -14.58 30.00
CA GLN A 299 -3.69 -15.20 29.38
C GLN A 299 -3.39 -14.54 28.03
N LEU A 300 -4.43 -14.22 27.24
CA LEU A 300 -4.27 -13.53 25.97
C LEU A 300 -3.62 -12.14 26.13
N LEU A 301 -4.07 -11.35 27.11
CA LEU A 301 -3.54 -10.01 27.40
C LEU A 301 -2.07 -10.03 27.85
N GLU A 302 -1.57 -11.16 28.32
CA GLU A 302 -0.18 -11.34 28.76
C GLU A 302 0.74 -11.82 27.64
N THR A 303 0.19 -12.21 26.47
CA THR A 303 0.99 -12.70 25.35
C THR A 303 1.85 -11.60 24.71
N GLN A 304 2.98 -12.02 24.15
CA GLN A 304 3.87 -11.09 23.45
C GLN A 304 3.21 -10.54 22.18
N GLU A 305 2.42 -11.36 21.49
CA GLU A 305 1.67 -10.97 20.30
C GLU A 305 0.69 -9.84 20.60
N PHE A 306 -0.04 -9.92 21.72
CA PHE A 306 -0.97 -8.88 22.13
C PHE A 306 -0.25 -7.58 22.48
N LYS A 307 0.89 -7.65 23.16
CA LYS A 307 1.72 -6.47 23.48
C LYS A 307 2.24 -5.80 22.22
N ILE A 308 2.77 -6.58 21.26
CA ILE A 308 3.22 -6.06 19.96
C ILE A 308 2.05 -5.41 19.19
N PHE A 309 0.86 -6.01 19.27
CA PHE A 309 -0.33 -5.42 18.64
C PHE A 309 -0.67 -4.05 19.24
N LEU A 310 -0.64 -3.92 20.58
CA LEU A 310 -0.89 -2.65 21.27
C LEU A 310 0.16 -1.57 20.94
N ASP A 311 1.42 -1.97 20.83
CA ASP A 311 2.52 -1.03 20.50
C ASP A 311 2.44 -0.49 19.06
N LYS A 312 1.76 -1.21 18.16
CA LYS A 312 1.66 -0.85 16.74
C LYS A 312 0.37 -0.12 16.37
N ASN A 313 -0.66 -0.15 17.21
CA ASN A 313 -1.99 0.40 16.96
C ASN A 313 -2.47 1.32 18.07
#